data_88bed40678ced21d9aae40dae7a50dfc
#
_entry.id   88bed40678ced21d9aae40dae7a50dfc
#
_cell.length_a   1.000
_cell.length_b   1.000
_cell.length_c   1.000
_cell.angle_alpha   90.00
_cell.angle_beta   90.00
_cell.angle_gamma   90.00
#
_symmetry.space_group_name_H-M   'P 1'
#
loop_
_entity.id
_entity.type
_entity.pdbx_description
1 polymer ?
#
loop_
_entity_poly.entity_id
_entity_poly.type
_entity_poly.pdbx_seq_one_letter_code
_entity_poly.pdbx_strand_id
1 'polypeptide(L)'
;MKIKTFVVAGMLAGTLLCPAAELELTGKTDREDALYPAGDTAFFEFRVKDSLGKPQENVPLKIHYEGDRDAVFGKSSVRTDENGCAKVSVKLTRPGFVRCRAQMGGKTFCWLGAGAEPEKIRAARKAPADFDEFWNRRKQAVDGIDLKLVKLKKLSAEGSGLEEYDVEIPMPSGMPVRGILAYPRGAGQRSLPAVGCYQGAGISPAGSPKRMARRGFLAFEINAHGLPNDCPAQFYKDLLSGKIIEFEKLKPGILKNRNYAFNDPGALERETNYFAGMFERVYMSLRFLKSLPQWDGRNLVAVGTSQGGAQAIAAGGLDPAVTCVVAHVPALGDHGANFAGRDNGWPKFTHQKVVKTRPDGIQKMLRAADYVDTAFFAERIDPDAAFFVSTGLFDNSAHSSSVAAVFNSFRGKNGKLVIVQAGHRVPGKINADGLRFLKNNIKTTEK
;
A
#
# COMPACT_ATOMS: atom_id res chain seq x y z
N MET A 1 55.33 -54.55 -38.99
CA MET A 1 55.05 -53.46 -39.93
C MET A 1 54.44 -52.32 -39.10
N LYS A 2 55.25 -51.29 -38.81
CA LYS A 2 54.85 -50.14 -37.92
C LYS A 2 54.36 -49.00 -38.81
N ILE A 3 53.11 -48.63 -38.64
CA ILE A 3 52.50 -47.44 -39.29
C ILE A 3 52.65 -46.29 -38.35
N LYS A 4 53.33 -45.22 -38.77
CA LYS A 4 53.45 -43.94 -38.09
C LYS A 4 52.31 -43.04 -38.55
N THR A 5 51.46 -42.66 -37.66
CA THR A 5 50.41 -41.64 -37.90
C THR A 5 50.96 -40.26 -37.51
N PHE A 6 51.00 -39.34 -38.49
CA PHE A 6 51.30 -37.93 -38.28
C PHE A 6 50.02 -37.23 -37.78
N VAL A 7 50.13 -36.57 -36.63
CA VAL A 7 49.10 -35.65 -36.12
C VAL A 7 49.44 -34.22 -36.57
N VAL A 8 48.58 -33.65 -37.40
CA VAL A 8 48.63 -32.24 -37.78
C VAL A 8 47.90 -31.47 -36.69
N ALA A 9 48.62 -30.65 -35.95
CA ALA A 9 48.05 -29.71 -35.01
C ALA A 9 47.44 -28.53 -35.77
N GLY A 10 46.11 -28.53 -35.88
CA GLY A 10 45.38 -27.35 -36.32
C GLY A 10 45.27 -26.33 -35.17
N MET A 11 45.87 -25.17 -35.31
CA MET A 11 45.59 -24.01 -34.45
C MET A 11 44.16 -23.53 -34.69
N LEU A 12 43.27 -23.84 -33.76
CA LEU A 12 42.01 -23.13 -33.62
C LEU A 12 42.29 -21.76 -33.00
N ALA A 13 42.21 -20.72 -33.83
CA ALA A 13 42.10 -19.35 -33.34
C ALA A 13 40.79 -19.22 -32.57
N GLY A 14 40.84 -19.38 -31.25
CA GLY A 14 39.74 -19.09 -30.38
C GLY A 14 39.49 -17.57 -30.41
N THR A 15 38.42 -17.15 -31.07
CA THR A 15 37.85 -15.85 -30.84
C THR A 15 37.34 -15.84 -29.38
N LEU A 16 38.11 -15.16 -28.51
CA LEU A 16 37.63 -14.77 -27.20
C LEU A 16 36.40 -13.89 -27.42
N LEU A 17 35.22 -14.48 -27.36
CA LEU A 17 33.97 -13.75 -27.13
C LEU A 17 34.13 -13.11 -25.76
N CYS A 18 34.53 -11.83 -25.72
CA CYS A 18 34.37 -11.02 -24.53
C CYS A 18 32.89 -11.10 -24.13
N PRO A 19 32.54 -11.50 -22.90
CA PRO A 19 31.14 -11.44 -22.47
C PRO A 19 30.69 -9.99 -22.70
N ALA A 20 29.54 -9.82 -23.37
CA ALA A 20 28.97 -8.50 -23.59
C ALA A 20 28.90 -7.82 -22.23
N ALA A 21 29.57 -6.65 -22.11
CA ALA A 21 29.62 -5.90 -20.86
C ALA A 21 28.20 -5.68 -20.38
N GLU A 22 27.92 -6.06 -19.14
CA GLU A 22 26.60 -5.88 -18.53
C GLU A 22 26.35 -4.37 -18.45
N LEU A 23 25.29 -3.88 -19.13
CA LEU A 23 24.95 -2.47 -19.16
C LEU A 23 23.98 -2.14 -18.03
N GLU A 24 24.27 -1.08 -17.30
CA GLU A 24 23.42 -0.51 -16.27
C GLU A 24 22.63 0.68 -16.84
N LEU A 25 21.31 0.72 -16.56
CA LEU A 25 20.43 1.83 -16.91
C LEU A 25 19.92 2.48 -15.63
N THR A 26 20.29 3.74 -15.43
CA THR A 26 19.87 4.60 -14.31
C THR A 26 19.15 5.83 -14.81
N GLY A 27 18.61 6.65 -13.90
CA GLY A 27 17.98 7.90 -14.29
C GLY A 27 17.73 8.83 -13.12
N LYS A 28 17.47 10.10 -13.44
CA LYS A 28 17.09 11.16 -12.50
C LYS A 28 16.20 12.19 -13.17
N THR A 29 15.51 12.99 -12.37
CA THR A 29 14.83 14.21 -12.80
C THR A 29 15.74 15.42 -12.61
N ASP A 30 15.46 16.52 -13.29
CA ASP A 30 16.19 17.79 -13.15
C ASP A 30 15.97 18.45 -11.78
N ARG A 31 14.84 18.15 -11.10
CA ARG A 31 14.59 18.56 -9.71
C ARG A 31 14.76 17.36 -8.77
N GLU A 32 15.37 17.57 -7.63
CA GLU A 32 15.65 16.52 -6.63
C GLU A 32 14.34 15.93 -6.07
N ASP A 33 13.36 16.76 -5.78
CA ASP A 33 12.03 16.36 -5.28
C ASP A 33 11.09 15.89 -6.40
N ALA A 34 11.45 16.17 -7.66
CA ALA A 34 10.63 15.90 -8.85
C ALA A 34 9.20 16.51 -8.78
N LEU A 35 9.07 17.64 -8.09
CA LEU A 35 7.82 18.38 -7.96
C LEU A 35 7.90 19.73 -8.70
N TYR A 36 6.82 20.08 -9.38
CA TYR A 36 6.78 21.20 -10.31
C TYR A 36 5.49 22.01 -10.14
N PRO A 37 5.48 23.31 -10.48
CA PRO A 37 4.25 24.02 -10.78
C PRO A 37 3.52 23.41 -11.99
N ALA A 38 2.20 23.50 -12.00
CA ALA A 38 1.44 23.19 -13.21
C ALA A 38 1.78 24.19 -14.31
N GLY A 39 2.00 23.70 -15.53
CA GLY A 39 2.50 24.47 -16.67
C GLY A 39 3.98 24.30 -16.93
N ASP A 40 4.77 23.85 -15.95
CA ASP A 40 6.19 23.57 -16.10
C ASP A 40 6.46 22.29 -16.89
N THR A 41 7.71 22.14 -17.33
CA THR A 41 8.19 20.94 -18.03
C THR A 41 9.14 20.18 -17.09
N ALA A 42 8.83 18.91 -16.85
CA ALA A 42 9.72 17.98 -16.17
C ALA A 42 10.69 17.36 -17.16
N PHE A 43 11.96 17.28 -16.78
CA PHE A 43 13.01 16.63 -17.57
C PHE A 43 13.45 15.33 -16.89
N PHE A 44 13.43 14.25 -17.67
CA PHE A 44 13.91 12.94 -17.28
C PHE A 44 15.22 12.65 -18.00
N GLU A 45 16.30 12.48 -17.27
CA GLU A 45 17.60 12.07 -17.79
C GLU A 45 17.85 10.61 -17.48
N PHE A 46 18.06 9.80 -18.50
CA PHE A 46 18.46 8.39 -18.40
C PHE A 46 19.91 8.23 -18.77
N ARG A 47 20.63 7.38 -18.06
CA ARG A 47 22.05 7.16 -18.27
C ARG A 47 22.38 5.68 -18.37
N VAL A 48 23.18 5.35 -19.40
CA VAL A 48 23.69 3.99 -19.63
C VAL A 48 25.19 3.97 -19.41
N LYS A 49 25.65 3.02 -18.61
CA LYS A 49 27.04 2.74 -18.33
C LYS A 49 27.32 1.25 -18.45
N ASP A 50 28.56 0.88 -18.70
CA ASP A 50 29.02 -0.49 -18.56
C ASP A 50 29.38 -0.82 -17.09
N SER A 51 29.74 -2.07 -16.83
CA SER A 51 30.15 -2.57 -15.51
C SER A 51 31.40 -1.88 -14.91
N LEU A 52 32.16 -1.16 -15.74
CA LEU A 52 33.30 -0.35 -15.32
C LEU A 52 32.94 1.11 -15.07
N GLY A 53 31.66 1.48 -15.23
CA GLY A 53 31.15 2.83 -15.06
C GLY A 53 31.37 3.74 -16.26
N LYS A 54 31.89 3.24 -17.42
CA LYS A 54 32.10 4.02 -18.62
C LYS A 54 30.79 4.32 -19.33
N PRO A 55 30.51 5.57 -19.71
CA PRO A 55 29.36 5.96 -20.49
C PRO A 55 29.26 5.19 -21.81
N GLN A 56 28.02 4.83 -22.19
CA GLN A 56 27.76 4.08 -23.41
C GLN A 56 26.94 4.92 -24.38
N GLU A 57 27.58 5.33 -25.47
CA GLU A 57 27.00 6.13 -26.53
C GLU A 57 26.13 5.28 -27.46
N ASN A 58 25.15 5.94 -28.11
CA ASN A 58 24.33 5.36 -29.18
C ASN A 58 23.48 4.13 -28.78
N VAL A 59 23.26 3.94 -27.47
CA VAL A 59 22.40 2.86 -26.95
C VAL A 59 20.93 3.22 -27.15
N PRO A 60 20.13 2.39 -27.84
CA PRO A 60 18.71 2.67 -28.07
C PRO A 60 17.89 2.44 -26.81
N LEU A 61 17.11 3.42 -26.41
CA LEU A 61 16.15 3.38 -25.31
C LEU A 61 14.72 3.57 -25.86
N LYS A 62 13.83 2.66 -25.52
CA LYS A 62 12.39 2.83 -25.73
C LYS A 62 11.82 3.58 -24.55
N ILE A 63 11.25 4.75 -24.80
CA ILE A 63 10.63 5.59 -23.79
C ILE A 63 9.11 5.41 -23.84
N HIS A 64 8.53 5.26 -22.67
CA HIS A 64 7.10 5.30 -22.48
C HIS A 64 6.78 6.17 -21.27
N TYR A 65 5.97 7.19 -21.47
CA TYR A 65 5.49 8.01 -20.36
C TYR A 65 3.96 8.09 -20.41
N GLU A 66 3.38 8.08 -19.21
CA GLU A 66 1.96 8.19 -19.00
C GLU A 66 1.70 9.04 -17.76
N GLY A 67 0.79 9.98 -17.88
CA GLY A 67 0.31 10.78 -16.76
C GLY A 67 -0.99 10.24 -16.21
N ASP A 68 -1.53 10.98 -15.27
CA ASP A 68 -2.92 10.87 -14.93
C ASP A 68 -3.76 10.91 -16.21
N ARG A 69 -4.75 10.04 -16.29
CA ARG A 69 -5.60 9.82 -17.47
C ARG A 69 -5.89 11.11 -18.22
N ASP A 70 -5.69 11.11 -19.51
CA ASP A 70 -5.90 12.22 -20.44
C ASP A 70 -4.89 13.40 -20.33
N ALA A 71 -3.94 13.38 -19.40
CA ALA A 71 -3.01 14.49 -19.25
C ALA A 71 -1.80 14.38 -20.18
N VAL A 72 -1.14 13.22 -20.19
CA VAL A 72 0.10 13.04 -20.96
C VAL A 72 0.30 11.55 -21.27
N PHE A 73 0.45 11.24 -22.55
CA PHE A 73 0.83 9.91 -23.01
C PHE A 73 1.79 10.02 -24.18
N GLY A 74 2.88 9.25 -24.16
CA GLY A 74 3.78 9.20 -25.31
C GLY A 74 4.66 7.97 -25.31
N LYS A 75 5.06 7.61 -26.54
CA LYS A 75 6.07 6.59 -26.80
C LYS A 75 7.05 7.16 -27.80
N SER A 76 8.33 7.00 -27.53
CA SER A 76 9.41 7.41 -28.43
C SER A 76 10.59 6.47 -28.33
N SER A 77 11.52 6.60 -29.25
CA SER A 77 12.82 5.95 -29.15
C SER A 77 13.87 7.06 -29.20
N VAL A 78 14.79 7.00 -28.25
CA VAL A 78 15.92 7.92 -28.15
C VAL A 78 17.22 7.12 -28.10
N ARG A 79 18.33 7.76 -28.38
CA ARG A 79 19.65 7.15 -28.22
C ARG A 79 20.48 7.97 -27.23
N THR A 80 21.35 7.31 -26.51
CA THR A 80 22.29 7.99 -25.61
C THR A 80 23.33 8.75 -26.41
N ASP A 81 23.71 9.91 -25.89
CA ASP A 81 24.79 10.76 -26.38
C ASP A 81 26.19 10.22 -25.99
N GLU A 82 27.24 10.96 -26.31
CA GLU A 82 28.62 10.65 -25.96
C GLU A 82 28.88 10.49 -24.45
N ASN A 83 28.04 11.09 -23.61
CA ASN A 83 28.08 10.98 -22.15
C ASN A 83 27.19 9.82 -21.62
N GLY A 84 26.68 8.98 -22.53
CA GLY A 84 25.78 7.89 -22.20
C GLY A 84 24.39 8.36 -21.75
N CYS A 85 23.99 9.59 -22.04
CA CYS A 85 22.76 10.22 -21.56
C CYS A 85 21.69 10.31 -22.65
N ALA A 86 20.45 10.15 -22.25
CA ALA A 86 19.26 10.44 -23.07
C ALA A 86 18.28 11.26 -22.25
N LYS A 87 17.75 12.34 -22.81
CA LYS A 87 16.82 13.25 -22.14
C LYS A 87 15.43 13.20 -22.76
N VAL A 88 14.42 13.23 -21.91
CA VAL A 88 13.00 13.29 -22.28
C VAL A 88 12.34 14.39 -21.48
N SER A 89 11.52 15.19 -22.13
CA SER A 89 10.76 16.26 -21.47
C SER A 89 9.26 15.99 -21.55
N VAL A 90 8.56 16.33 -20.48
CA VAL A 90 7.10 16.17 -20.37
C VAL A 90 6.52 17.41 -19.75
N LYS A 91 5.60 18.08 -20.45
CA LYS A 91 4.87 19.23 -19.93
C LYS A 91 3.77 18.80 -18.97
N LEU A 92 3.78 19.33 -17.76
CA LEU A 92 2.82 19.06 -16.70
C LEU A 92 1.73 20.13 -16.71
N THR A 93 0.64 19.91 -17.43
CA THR A 93 -0.36 20.96 -17.75
C THR A 93 -1.34 21.25 -16.61
N ARG A 94 -1.42 20.38 -15.60
CA ARG A 94 -2.36 20.49 -14.47
C ARG A 94 -1.82 19.74 -13.25
N PRO A 95 -2.41 19.95 -12.04
CA PRO A 95 -2.11 19.13 -10.88
C PRO A 95 -2.29 17.63 -11.17
N GLY A 96 -1.27 16.83 -10.86
CA GLY A 96 -1.25 15.40 -11.17
C GLY A 96 0.15 14.81 -11.17
N PHE A 97 0.26 13.57 -11.62
CA PHE A 97 1.53 12.86 -11.68
C PHE A 97 1.76 12.27 -13.07
N VAL A 98 3.02 12.17 -13.44
CA VAL A 98 3.49 11.47 -14.63
C VAL A 98 4.57 10.47 -14.25
N ARG A 99 4.55 9.31 -14.87
CA ARG A 99 5.60 8.29 -14.77
C ARG A 99 6.23 8.08 -16.13
N CYS A 100 7.54 7.97 -16.16
CA CYS A 100 8.34 7.79 -17.36
C CYS A 100 9.19 6.53 -17.21
N ARG A 101 9.14 5.65 -18.20
CA ARG A 101 9.91 4.43 -18.26
C ARG A 101 10.86 4.46 -19.44
N ALA A 102 12.15 4.28 -19.18
CA ALA A 102 13.10 3.89 -20.21
C ALA A 102 13.30 2.38 -20.19
N GLN A 103 13.35 1.78 -21.36
CA GLN A 103 13.63 0.36 -21.56
C GLN A 103 14.84 0.21 -22.46
N MET A 104 15.82 -0.54 -21.99
CA MET A 104 17.03 -0.94 -22.72
C MET A 104 16.96 -2.45 -23.00
N GLY A 105 17.07 -2.85 -24.25
CA GLY A 105 16.91 -4.25 -24.63
C GLY A 105 15.53 -4.82 -24.26
N GLY A 106 15.48 -6.10 -23.89
CA GLY A 106 14.23 -6.82 -23.61
C GLY A 106 13.68 -6.66 -22.20
N LYS A 107 14.55 -6.56 -21.18
CA LYS A 107 14.17 -6.71 -19.76
C LYS A 107 14.70 -5.64 -18.81
N THR A 108 15.60 -4.76 -19.24
CA THR A 108 16.16 -3.72 -18.37
C THR A 108 15.30 -2.46 -18.43
N PHE A 109 14.82 -2.01 -17.28
CA PHE A 109 13.93 -0.85 -17.15
C PHE A 109 14.45 0.12 -16.09
N CYS A 110 14.32 1.41 -16.36
CA CYS A 110 14.43 2.47 -15.37
C CYS A 110 13.10 3.25 -15.33
N TRP A 111 12.56 3.43 -14.13
CA TRP A 111 11.34 4.19 -13.89
C TRP A 111 11.66 5.48 -13.15
N LEU A 112 11.09 6.55 -13.61
CA LEU A 112 11.08 7.84 -12.95
C LEU A 112 9.66 8.38 -12.89
N GLY A 113 9.40 9.30 -11.97
CA GLY A 113 8.14 10.00 -11.89
C GLY A 113 8.35 11.49 -11.63
N ALA A 114 7.34 12.28 -11.93
CA ALA A 114 7.25 13.69 -11.59
C ALA A 114 5.83 14.04 -11.18
N GLY A 115 5.68 15.00 -10.28
CA GLY A 115 4.38 15.49 -9.83
C GLY A 115 4.23 16.99 -10.04
N ALA A 116 3.01 17.43 -10.36
CA ALA A 116 2.66 18.84 -10.38
C ALA A 116 1.65 19.14 -9.27
N GLU A 117 1.96 20.10 -8.40
CA GLU A 117 1.05 20.67 -7.38
C GLU A 117 0.21 19.60 -6.66
N PRO A 118 0.82 18.57 -6.05
CA PRO A 118 0.08 17.49 -5.40
C PRO A 118 -0.85 17.99 -4.29
N GLU A 119 -0.54 19.11 -3.66
CA GLU A 119 -1.36 19.77 -2.63
C GLU A 119 -2.69 20.31 -3.16
N LYS A 120 -2.84 20.47 -4.49
CA LYS A 120 -4.09 20.93 -5.13
C LYS A 120 -5.01 19.80 -5.55
N ILE A 121 -4.57 18.56 -5.49
CA ILE A 121 -5.37 17.39 -5.89
C ILE A 121 -6.45 17.14 -4.83
N ARG A 122 -7.72 17.01 -5.26
CA ARG A 122 -8.87 16.73 -4.39
C ARG A 122 -9.56 15.45 -4.81
N ALA A 123 -10.22 14.78 -3.87
CA ALA A 123 -11.05 13.63 -4.19
C ALA A 123 -12.11 13.99 -5.24
N ALA A 124 -12.29 13.10 -6.22
CA ALA A 124 -13.21 13.34 -7.35
C ALA A 124 -14.68 13.33 -6.95
N ARG A 125 -14.99 12.76 -5.79
CA ARG A 125 -16.36 12.65 -5.26
C ARG A 125 -16.42 13.19 -3.84
N LYS A 126 -17.63 13.44 -3.39
CA LYS A 126 -17.94 13.76 -1.98
C LYS A 126 -18.44 12.52 -1.28
N ALA A 127 -18.26 12.46 0.03
CA ALA A 127 -18.87 11.42 0.85
C ALA A 127 -20.40 11.40 0.65
N PRO A 128 -21.04 10.23 0.63
CA PRO A 128 -22.49 10.12 0.66
C PRO A 128 -23.07 10.87 1.88
N ALA A 129 -24.26 11.46 1.71
CA ALA A 129 -24.88 12.25 2.79
C ALA A 129 -25.13 11.44 4.07
N ASP A 130 -25.38 10.13 3.91
CA ASP A 130 -25.61 9.18 5.00
C ASP A 130 -24.35 8.36 5.37
N PHE A 131 -23.15 8.80 4.98
CA PHE A 131 -21.90 8.09 5.27
C PHE A 131 -21.70 7.86 6.77
N ASP A 132 -21.91 8.89 7.57
CA ASP A 132 -21.71 8.83 9.02
C ASP A 132 -22.79 7.98 9.70
N GLU A 133 -24.03 8.05 9.23
CA GLU A 133 -25.13 7.19 9.71
C GLU A 133 -24.85 5.71 9.40
N PHE A 134 -24.41 5.41 8.17
CA PHE A 134 -24.03 4.06 7.75
C PHE A 134 -22.95 3.48 8.67
N TRP A 135 -21.87 4.21 8.93
CA TRP A 135 -20.78 3.72 9.76
C TRP A 135 -21.13 3.69 11.25
N ASN A 136 -21.94 4.64 11.75
CA ASN A 136 -22.40 4.62 13.14
C ASN A 136 -23.26 3.38 13.42
N ARG A 137 -24.18 3.02 12.54
CA ARG A 137 -24.97 1.79 12.68
C ARG A 137 -24.08 0.55 12.72
N ARG A 138 -23.07 0.46 11.87
CA ARG A 138 -22.11 -0.65 11.85
C ARG A 138 -21.24 -0.71 13.10
N LYS A 139 -20.77 0.44 13.58
CA LYS A 139 -20.03 0.52 14.85
C LYS A 139 -20.89 0.06 16.02
N GLN A 140 -22.15 0.48 16.10
CA GLN A 140 -23.07 0.03 17.14
C GLN A 140 -23.23 -1.49 17.16
N ALA A 141 -23.34 -2.13 15.99
CA ALA A 141 -23.40 -3.60 15.91
C ALA A 141 -22.10 -4.24 16.43
N VAL A 142 -20.93 -3.66 16.14
CA VAL A 142 -19.64 -4.12 16.66
C VAL A 142 -19.54 -3.86 18.17
N ASP A 143 -20.02 -2.74 18.66
CA ASP A 143 -20.01 -2.38 20.09
C ASP A 143 -20.87 -3.31 20.94
N GLY A 144 -21.91 -3.91 20.34
CA GLY A 144 -22.74 -4.91 20.97
C GLY A 144 -22.04 -6.25 21.25
N ILE A 145 -20.84 -6.50 20.71
CA ILE A 145 -20.10 -7.74 20.97
C ILE A 145 -19.48 -7.73 22.36
N ASP A 146 -19.76 -8.75 23.16
CA ASP A 146 -19.13 -8.94 24.47
C ASP A 146 -17.67 -9.38 24.30
N LEU A 147 -16.74 -8.56 24.78
CA LEU A 147 -15.29 -8.85 24.73
C LEU A 147 -14.88 -10.02 25.65
N LYS A 148 -15.76 -10.54 26.53
CA LYS A 148 -15.55 -11.81 27.26
C LYS A 148 -15.50 -13.02 26.31
N LEU A 149 -16.05 -12.90 25.10
CA LEU A 149 -16.00 -13.94 24.06
C LEU A 149 -14.68 -14.01 23.31
N VAL A 150 -13.72 -13.12 23.61
CA VAL A 150 -12.38 -13.13 22.99
C VAL A 150 -11.62 -14.40 23.41
N LYS A 151 -11.11 -15.10 22.41
CA LYS A 151 -10.22 -16.27 22.64
C LYS A 151 -8.77 -15.82 22.54
N LEU A 152 -7.97 -16.22 23.53
CA LEU A 152 -6.55 -15.93 23.61
C LEU A 152 -5.76 -17.23 23.74
N LYS A 153 -4.89 -17.52 22.78
CA LYS A 153 -3.95 -18.65 22.83
C LYS A 153 -2.54 -18.11 22.98
N LYS A 154 -1.86 -18.40 24.09
CA LYS A 154 -0.51 -17.94 24.35
C LYS A 154 0.48 -18.54 23.35
N LEU A 155 1.32 -17.71 22.76
CA LEU A 155 2.35 -18.08 21.78
C LEU A 155 3.77 -17.80 22.28
N SER A 156 3.93 -16.92 23.28
CA SER A 156 5.26 -16.50 23.77
C SER A 156 6.04 -17.65 24.36
N ALA A 157 7.30 -17.82 23.89
CA ALA A 157 8.27 -18.70 24.51
C ALA A 157 8.86 -18.08 25.78
N GLU A 158 9.36 -18.90 26.66
CA GLU A 158 10.18 -18.47 27.80
C GLU A 158 11.42 -17.71 27.31
N GLY A 159 11.82 -16.65 27.99
CA GLY A 159 12.97 -15.83 27.62
C GLY A 159 12.78 -14.85 26.47
N SER A 160 11.62 -14.83 25.79
CA SER A 160 11.37 -13.93 24.65
C SER A 160 11.33 -12.44 25.00
N GLY A 161 11.15 -12.08 26.30
CA GLY A 161 10.94 -10.70 26.76
C GLY A 161 9.59 -10.10 26.35
N LEU A 162 8.75 -10.86 25.64
CA LEU A 162 7.44 -10.44 25.16
C LEU A 162 6.34 -11.37 25.67
N GLU A 163 5.15 -10.83 25.86
CA GLU A 163 3.91 -11.59 25.86
C GLU A 163 3.32 -11.55 24.43
N GLU A 164 2.91 -12.72 23.94
CA GLU A 164 2.39 -12.88 22.59
C GLU A 164 1.21 -13.85 22.61
N TYR A 165 0.12 -13.48 21.93
CA TYR A 165 -1.10 -14.26 21.89
C TYR A 165 -1.69 -14.28 20.48
N ASP A 166 -2.17 -15.46 20.05
CA ASP A 166 -3.12 -15.58 18.96
C ASP A 166 -4.52 -15.22 19.48
N VAL A 167 -5.18 -14.31 18.77
CA VAL A 167 -6.43 -13.67 19.21
C VAL A 167 -7.52 -13.95 18.21
N GLU A 168 -8.67 -14.42 18.68
CA GLU A 168 -9.90 -14.52 17.88
C GLU A 168 -11.05 -13.76 18.59
N ILE A 169 -11.69 -12.81 17.86
CA ILE A 169 -12.79 -12.00 18.36
C ILE A 169 -14.00 -12.22 17.44
N PRO A 170 -15.16 -12.65 17.96
CA PRO A 170 -16.34 -12.83 17.14
C PRO A 170 -16.81 -11.48 16.56
N MET A 171 -17.44 -11.52 15.37
CA MET A 171 -17.97 -10.36 14.68
C MET A 171 -19.44 -10.57 14.29
N PRO A 172 -20.25 -9.49 14.22
CA PRO A 172 -21.65 -9.60 13.79
C PRO A 172 -21.78 -10.18 12.37
N SER A 173 -20.83 -9.87 11.49
CA SER A 173 -20.76 -10.39 10.11
C SER A 173 -20.46 -11.90 10.04
N GLY A 174 -20.00 -12.50 11.15
CA GLY A 174 -19.60 -13.89 11.27
C GLY A 174 -18.19 -14.22 10.81
N MET A 175 -17.47 -13.32 10.13
CA MET A 175 -16.02 -13.43 9.91
C MET A 175 -15.29 -12.75 11.08
N PRO A 176 -14.60 -13.53 11.96
CA PRO A 176 -14.00 -12.98 13.16
C PRO A 176 -12.84 -12.04 12.87
N VAL A 177 -12.45 -11.22 13.86
CA VAL A 177 -11.09 -10.66 13.89
C VAL A 177 -10.16 -11.75 14.33
N ARG A 178 -9.12 -12.03 13.55
CA ARG A 178 -8.00 -12.89 13.92
C ARG A 178 -6.71 -12.12 13.76
N GLY A 179 -5.85 -12.21 14.77
CA GLY A 179 -4.62 -11.43 14.79
C GLY A 179 -3.64 -11.91 15.86
N ILE A 180 -2.47 -11.30 15.89
CA ILE A 180 -1.43 -11.55 16.89
C ILE A 180 -1.28 -10.30 17.75
N LEU A 181 -1.51 -10.46 19.06
CA LEU A 181 -1.23 -9.46 20.08
C LEU A 181 0.18 -9.69 20.62
N ALA A 182 0.98 -8.64 20.75
CA ALA A 182 2.30 -8.70 21.38
C ALA A 182 2.60 -7.42 22.16
N TYR A 183 3.22 -7.57 23.34
CA TYR A 183 3.67 -6.46 24.19
C TYR A 183 4.83 -6.87 25.10
N PRO A 184 5.58 -5.93 25.70
CA PRO A 184 6.67 -6.24 26.61
C PRO A 184 6.19 -7.02 27.83
N ARG A 185 6.90 -8.09 28.19
CA ARG A 185 6.61 -8.87 29.41
C ARG A 185 6.76 -7.99 30.65
N GLY A 186 5.87 -8.15 31.60
CA GLY A 186 5.87 -7.34 32.83
C GLY A 186 5.32 -5.94 32.68
N ALA A 187 4.71 -5.60 31.53
CA ALA A 187 4.04 -4.32 31.36
C ALA A 187 2.94 -4.13 32.40
N GLY A 188 3.00 -3.02 33.12
CA GLY A 188 2.02 -2.63 34.15
C GLY A 188 0.70 -2.13 33.55
N GLN A 189 -0.26 -1.87 34.41
CA GLN A 189 -1.52 -1.22 33.99
C GLN A 189 -1.25 0.20 33.47
N ARG A 190 -1.97 0.58 32.40
CA ARG A 190 -1.94 1.91 31.79
C ARG A 190 -0.51 2.40 31.44
N SER A 191 0.36 1.50 31.01
CA SER A 191 1.79 1.78 30.81
C SER A 191 2.23 1.85 29.35
N LEU A 192 1.42 1.38 28.40
CA LEU A 192 1.83 1.23 27.00
C LEU A 192 0.95 2.02 26.05
N PRO A 193 1.53 2.78 25.09
CA PRO A 193 0.82 3.22 23.91
C PRO A 193 0.34 2.01 23.10
N ALA A 194 -0.87 2.03 22.56
CA ALA A 194 -1.40 0.96 21.74
C ALA A 194 -1.20 1.23 20.24
N VAL A 195 -0.97 0.16 19.45
CA VAL A 195 -0.86 0.25 18.00
C VAL A 195 -1.59 -0.89 17.30
N GLY A 196 -2.55 -0.54 16.42
CA GLY A 196 -3.12 -1.44 15.42
C GLY A 196 -2.20 -1.50 14.19
N CYS A 197 -1.76 -2.71 13.83
CA CYS A 197 -0.94 -2.98 12.66
C CYS A 197 -1.80 -3.68 11.60
N TYR A 198 -1.79 -3.17 10.37
CA TYR A 198 -2.68 -3.66 9.32
C TYR A 198 -1.92 -4.15 8.11
N GLN A 199 -2.26 -5.37 7.66
CA GLN A 199 -1.61 -6.04 6.55
C GLN A 199 -1.98 -5.44 5.19
N GLY A 200 -1.04 -5.49 4.25
CA GLY A 200 -1.29 -5.23 2.84
C GLY A 200 -2.18 -6.30 2.19
N ALA A 201 -2.49 -6.11 0.91
CA ALA A 201 -3.26 -7.09 0.15
C ALA A 201 -2.50 -8.42 0.02
N GLY A 202 -3.11 -9.49 0.48
CA GLY A 202 -2.53 -10.83 0.43
C GLY A 202 -3.36 -11.83 1.24
N ILE A 203 -3.16 -13.11 0.93
CA ILE A 203 -3.81 -14.23 1.61
C ILE A 203 -2.73 -14.93 2.44
N SER A 204 -2.67 -14.58 3.71
CA SER A 204 -1.66 -15.07 4.65
C SER A 204 -2.19 -14.97 6.09
N PRO A 205 -1.59 -15.66 7.07
CA PRO A 205 -1.87 -15.40 8.47
C PRO A 205 -1.49 -13.97 8.86
N ALA A 206 -1.97 -13.50 10.00
CA ALA A 206 -1.48 -12.27 10.60
C ALA A 206 0.03 -12.38 10.89
N GLY A 207 0.76 -11.32 10.66
CA GLY A 207 2.14 -11.21 11.10
C GLY A 207 2.21 -11.00 12.62
N SER A 208 3.39 -11.27 13.20
CA SER A 208 3.59 -10.94 14.60
C SER A 208 4.17 -9.53 14.74
N PRO A 209 3.52 -8.62 15.50
CA PRO A 209 3.95 -7.24 15.65
C PRO A 209 5.10 -7.08 16.67
N LYS A 210 5.96 -8.11 16.84
CA LYS A 210 7.12 -8.11 17.76
C LYS A 210 7.99 -6.86 17.63
N ARG A 211 8.13 -6.33 16.42
CA ARG A 211 8.92 -5.13 16.17
C ARG A 211 8.35 -3.91 16.90
N MET A 212 7.02 -3.77 16.96
CA MET A 212 6.37 -2.69 17.71
C MET A 212 6.36 -2.98 19.21
N ALA A 213 6.11 -4.23 19.60
CA ALA A 213 6.17 -4.65 21.01
C ALA A 213 7.56 -4.37 21.63
N ARG A 214 8.66 -4.70 20.94
CA ARG A 214 10.03 -4.40 21.39
C ARG A 214 10.34 -2.90 21.49
N ARG A 215 9.51 -2.05 20.91
CA ARG A 215 9.57 -0.59 21.03
C ARG A 215 8.70 -0.03 22.14
N GLY A 216 8.11 -0.90 22.96
CA GLY A 216 7.28 -0.50 24.09
C GLY A 216 5.81 -0.26 23.74
N PHE A 217 5.30 -0.87 22.67
CA PHE A 217 3.88 -0.77 22.31
C PHE A 217 3.08 -2.00 22.74
N LEU A 218 1.83 -1.77 23.11
CA LEU A 218 0.79 -2.78 23.08
C LEU A 218 0.35 -2.93 21.62
N ALA A 219 0.86 -3.94 20.91
CA ALA A 219 0.76 -4.04 19.46
C ALA A 219 -0.16 -5.19 19.05
N PHE A 220 -1.12 -4.92 18.17
CA PHE A 220 -2.04 -5.91 17.64
C PHE A 220 -2.06 -5.87 16.11
N GLU A 221 -1.60 -6.95 15.46
CA GLU A 221 -1.67 -7.09 14.01
C GLU A 221 -2.81 -8.04 13.64
N ILE A 222 -3.75 -7.55 12.85
CA ILE A 222 -4.90 -8.34 12.42
C ILE A 222 -4.77 -8.87 11.01
N ASN A 223 -5.34 -10.06 10.78
CA ASN A 223 -5.56 -10.59 9.44
C ASN A 223 -6.71 -9.83 8.77
N ALA A 224 -6.45 -9.24 7.61
CA ALA A 224 -7.45 -8.45 6.88
C ALA A 224 -8.72 -9.24 6.50
N HIS A 225 -8.60 -10.57 6.37
CA HIS A 225 -9.67 -11.46 5.89
C HIS A 225 -10.34 -12.26 7.01
N GLY A 226 -9.83 -12.17 8.25
CA GLY A 226 -10.32 -12.98 9.38
C GLY A 226 -9.91 -14.46 9.28
N LEU A 227 -8.86 -14.78 8.51
CA LEU A 227 -8.35 -16.16 8.36
C LEU A 227 -7.61 -16.62 9.63
N PRO A 228 -7.64 -17.93 9.95
CA PRO A 228 -6.85 -18.50 11.04
C PRO A 228 -5.35 -18.18 10.88
N ASN A 229 -4.62 -18.10 11.98
CA ASN A 229 -3.18 -17.82 11.97
C ASN A 229 -2.31 -19.07 12.03
N ASP A 230 -2.87 -20.22 12.41
CA ASP A 230 -2.18 -21.48 12.65
C ASP A 230 -2.35 -22.53 11.56
N CYS A 231 -2.91 -22.17 10.41
CA CYS A 231 -3.03 -23.05 9.26
C CYS A 231 -1.68 -23.24 8.53
N PRO A 232 -1.44 -24.41 7.91
CA PRO A 232 -0.27 -24.62 7.06
C PRO A 232 -0.22 -23.64 5.88
N ALA A 233 0.98 -23.31 5.39
CA ALA A 233 1.15 -22.39 4.25
C ALA A 233 0.37 -22.82 2.99
N GLN A 234 0.14 -24.13 2.83
CA GLN A 234 -0.63 -24.68 1.72
C GLN A 234 -2.10 -24.26 1.76
N PHE A 235 -2.71 -24.14 2.94
CA PHE A 235 -4.08 -23.66 3.10
C PHE A 235 -4.30 -22.29 2.45
N TYR A 236 -3.41 -21.33 2.71
CA TYR A 236 -3.52 -19.98 2.13
C TYR A 236 -3.29 -19.96 0.61
N LYS A 237 -2.41 -20.85 0.11
CA LYS A 237 -2.21 -21.04 -1.35
C LYS A 237 -3.45 -21.62 -2.00
N ASP A 238 -4.12 -22.56 -1.35
CA ASP A 238 -5.31 -23.22 -1.86
C ASP A 238 -6.52 -22.27 -1.84
N LEU A 239 -6.64 -21.40 -0.83
CA LEU A 239 -7.60 -20.29 -0.84
C LEU A 239 -7.34 -19.32 -2.01
N LEU A 240 -6.08 -18.90 -2.19
CA LEU A 240 -5.69 -17.98 -3.27
C LEU A 240 -5.92 -18.56 -4.66
N SER A 241 -5.68 -19.86 -4.85
CA SER A 241 -5.89 -20.56 -6.12
C SER A 241 -7.36 -20.94 -6.37
N GLY A 242 -8.23 -20.86 -5.33
CA GLY A 242 -9.61 -21.27 -5.38
C GLY A 242 -9.82 -22.79 -5.36
N LYS A 243 -8.87 -23.54 -4.83
CA LYS A 243 -9.03 -24.98 -4.55
C LYS A 243 -9.91 -25.21 -3.34
N ILE A 244 -9.82 -24.32 -2.30
CA ILE A 244 -10.76 -24.28 -1.20
C ILE A 244 -11.93 -23.42 -1.66
N ILE A 245 -13.11 -24.02 -1.76
CA ILE A 245 -14.31 -23.39 -2.29
C ILE A 245 -15.14 -22.77 -1.16
N GLU A 246 -15.11 -23.38 0.01
CA GLU A 246 -15.86 -22.95 1.20
C GLU A 246 -14.93 -22.88 2.39
N PHE A 247 -15.00 -21.80 3.13
CA PHE A 247 -14.32 -21.65 4.40
C PHE A 247 -15.13 -20.69 5.29
N GLU A 248 -15.71 -21.21 6.35
CA GLU A 248 -16.59 -20.48 7.28
C GLU A 248 -17.67 -19.69 6.50
N LYS A 249 -17.78 -18.37 6.74
CA LYS A 249 -18.70 -17.49 6.02
C LYS A 249 -18.07 -16.77 4.82
N LEU A 250 -16.83 -17.11 4.46
CA LEU A 250 -16.22 -16.63 3.23
C LEU A 250 -16.95 -17.20 2.02
N LYS A 251 -17.45 -16.32 1.16
CA LYS A 251 -18.09 -16.73 -0.08
C LYS A 251 -17.06 -17.37 -1.01
N PRO A 252 -17.42 -18.46 -1.71
CA PRO A 252 -16.53 -19.14 -2.63
C PRO A 252 -15.94 -18.19 -3.68
N GLY A 253 -14.64 -18.30 -3.91
CA GLY A 253 -13.94 -17.56 -4.94
C GLY A 253 -13.64 -16.09 -4.65
N ILE A 254 -14.12 -15.50 -3.55
CA ILE A 254 -13.82 -14.10 -3.18
C ILE A 254 -12.30 -13.88 -3.11
N LEU A 255 -11.56 -14.80 -2.48
CA LEU A 255 -10.12 -14.67 -2.30
C LEU A 255 -9.30 -15.16 -3.50
N LYS A 256 -9.92 -15.84 -4.46
CA LYS A 256 -9.25 -16.38 -5.63
C LYS A 256 -8.53 -15.28 -6.42
N ASN A 257 -7.23 -15.44 -6.63
CA ASN A 257 -6.40 -14.49 -7.36
C ASN A 257 -6.52 -13.03 -6.87
N ARG A 258 -6.84 -12.83 -5.60
CA ARG A 258 -7.09 -11.51 -4.99
C ARG A 258 -8.25 -10.74 -5.63
N ASN A 259 -9.27 -11.46 -6.10
CA ASN A 259 -10.41 -10.88 -6.81
C ASN A 259 -11.55 -10.39 -5.90
N TYR A 260 -11.33 -10.38 -4.58
CA TYR A 260 -12.33 -9.96 -3.58
C TYR A 260 -12.85 -8.52 -3.78
N ALA A 261 -12.19 -7.73 -4.64
CA ALA A 261 -12.65 -6.39 -4.99
C ALA A 261 -13.62 -6.35 -6.18
N PHE A 262 -13.52 -7.30 -7.12
CA PHE A 262 -14.18 -7.21 -8.43
C PHE A 262 -15.25 -8.27 -8.64
N ASN A 263 -15.05 -9.47 -8.13
CA ASN A 263 -15.92 -10.61 -8.39
C ASN A 263 -16.90 -10.88 -7.27
N ASP A 264 -16.80 -10.16 -6.16
CA ASP A 264 -17.77 -10.26 -5.09
C ASP A 264 -19.11 -9.68 -5.55
N PRO A 265 -20.20 -10.46 -5.54
CA PRO A 265 -21.54 -9.92 -5.78
C PRO A 265 -21.90 -8.75 -4.86
N GLY A 266 -21.36 -8.75 -3.62
CA GLY A 266 -21.51 -7.67 -2.66
C GLY A 266 -20.81 -6.37 -3.04
N ALA A 267 -19.94 -6.36 -4.06
CA ALA A 267 -19.28 -5.13 -4.53
C ALA A 267 -20.26 -4.07 -5.06
N LEU A 268 -21.48 -4.46 -5.45
CA LEU A 268 -22.52 -3.57 -5.93
C LEU A 268 -23.38 -2.98 -4.80
N GLU A 269 -23.27 -3.52 -3.59
CA GLU A 269 -24.11 -3.16 -2.46
C GLU A 269 -23.24 -2.74 -1.26
N ARG A 270 -23.48 -1.56 -0.72
CA ARG A 270 -22.70 -1.04 0.41
C ARG A 270 -22.80 -1.92 1.67
N GLU A 271 -23.95 -2.54 1.91
CA GLU A 271 -24.18 -3.36 3.10
C GLU A 271 -23.39 -4.67 3.09
N THR A 272 -23.13 -5.22 1.92
CA THR A 272 -22.38 -6.48 1.74
C THR A 272 -21.02 -6.27 1.11
N ASN A 273 -20.57 -5.02 0.95
CA ASN A 273 -19.24 -4.71 0.41
C ASN A 273 -18.15 -5.35 1.28
N TYR A 274 -17.25 -6.09 0.64
CA TYR A 274 -16.19 -6.83 1.32
C TYR A 274 -15.31 -5.94 2.20
N PHE A 275 -14.95 -4.74 1.70
CA PHE A 275 -14.09 -3.81 2.44
C PHE A 275 -14.81 -3.16 3.63
N ALA A 276 -16.14 -3.04 3.58
CA ALA A 276 -16.89 -2.57 4.74
C ALA A 276 -16.73 -3.56 5.92
N GLY A 277 -16.88 -4.87 5.67
CA GLY A 277 -16.62 -5.90 6.69
C GLY A 277 -15.15 -5.92 7.16
N MET A 278 -14.19 -5.61 6.29
CA MET A 278 -12.78 -5.46 6.67
C MET A 278 -12.58 -4.27 7.62
N PHE A 279 -13.22 -3.13 7.37
CA PHE A 279 -13.11 -1.95 8.22
C PHE A 279 -13.85 -2.10 9.55
N GLU A 280 -14.94 -2.91 9.61
CA GLU A 280 -15.53 -3.34 10.89
C GLU A 280 -14.51 -4.10 11.75
N ARG A 281 -13.73 -5.03 11.15
CA ARG A 281 -12.66 -5.74 11.88
C ARG A 281 -11.58 -4.79 12.37
N VAL A 282 -11.25 -3.75 11.59
CA VAL A 282 -10.34 -2.68 12.04
C VAL A 282 -10.91 -1.98 13.27
N TYR A 283 -12.16 -1.56 13.25
CA TYR A 283 -12.80 -0.90 14.40
C TYR A 283 -12.82 -1.81 15.64
N MET A 284 -13.19 -3.10 15.47
CA MET A 284 -13.14 -4.07 16.57
C MET A 284 -11.71 -4.22 17.13
N SER A 285 -10.68 -4.20 16.30
CA SER A 285 -9.29 -4.30 16.77
C SER A 285 -8.89 -3.13 17.68
N LEU A 286 -9.36 -1.92 17.37
CA LEU A 286 -9.15 -0.73 18.22
C LEU A 286 -9.91 -0.84 19.54
N ARG A 287 -11.16 -1.30 19.47
CA ARG A 287 -11.98 -1.53 20.66
C ARG A 287 -11.34 -2.57 21.59
N PHE A 288 -10.81 -3.67 21.03
CA PHE A 288 -10.05 -4.67 21.78
C PHE A 288 -8.79 -4.08 22.42
N LEU A 289 -7.96 -3.35 21.69
CA LEU A 289 -6.78 -2.69 22.25
C LEU A 289 -7.12 -1.76 23.42
N LYS A 290 -8.21 -0.98 23.29
CA LYS A 290 -8.67 -0.08 24.34
C LYS A 290 -9.18 -0.78 25.60
N SER A 291 -9.60 -2.05 25.47
CA SER A 291 -10.08 -2.85 26.61
C SER A 291 -8.95 -3.49 27.44
N LEU A 292 -7.74 -3.53 26.91
CA LEU A 292 -6.61 -4.19 27.57
C LEU A 292 -6.05 -3.29 28.70
N PRO A 293 -5.78 -3.85 29.90
CA PRO A 293 -5.35 -3.07 31.04
C PRO A 293 -3.99 -2.38 30.84
N GLN A 294 -3.16 -2.86 29.91
CA GLN A 294 -1.85 -2.27 29.61
C GLN A 294 -1.93 -0.98 28.81
N TRP A 295 -3.04 -0.74 28.09
CA TRP A 295 -3.19 0.49 27.30
C TRP A 295 -3.13 1.75 28.20
N ASP A 296 -2.34 2.74 27.79
CA ASP A 296 -2.10 3.96 28.57
C ASP A 296 -3.33 4.90 28.64
N GLY A 297 -4.37 4.60 27.85
CA GLY A 297 -5.61 5.39 27.77
C GLY A 297 -5.50 6.69 26.96
N ARG A 298 -4.36 6.96 26.30
CA ARG A 298 -4.07 8.21 25.60
C ARG A 298 -3.60 8.04 24.19
N ASN A 299 -2.70 7.08 23.96
CA ASN A 299 -2.05 6.87 22.66
C ASN A 299 -2.63 5.64 22.00
N LEU A 300 -3.39 5.86 20.94
CA LEU A 300 -3.89 4.81 20.07
C LEU A 300 -3.44 5.11 18.65
N VAL A 301 -2.63 4.24 18.09
CA VAL A 301 -1.95 4.45 16.80
C VAL A 301 -2.41 3.42 15.78
N ALA A 302 -2.50 3.82 14.52
CA ALA A 302 -2.81 2.94 13.40
C ALA A 302 -1.69 2.98 12.35
N VAL A 303 -1.14 1.82 11.97
CA VAL A 303 -0.06 1.74 10.99
C VAL A 303 -0.33 0.69 9.92
N GLY A 304 0.01 0.98 8.66
CA GLY A 304 -0.16 0.00 7.60
C GLY A 304 0.42 0.43 6.25
N THR A 305 0.50 -0.55 5.33
CA THR A 305 1.03 -0.35 3.98
C THR A 305 0.04 -0.88 2.96
N SER A 306 -0.17 -0.15 1.85
CA SER A 306 -1.07 -0.56 0.76
C SER A 306 -2.52 -0.69 1.26
N GLN A 307 -3.15 -1.86 1.12
CA GLN A 307 -4.44 -2.15 1.75
C GLN A 307 -4.39 -1.93 3.27
N GLY A 308 -3.27 -2.25 3.93
CA GLY A 308 -3.06 -1.95 5.35
C GLY A 308 -3.02 -0.45 5.64
N GLY A 309 -2.47 0.35 4.71
CA GLY A 309 -2.52 1.82 4.78
C GLY A 309 -3.95 2.34 4.72
N ALA A 310 -4.80 1.74 3.87
CA ALA A 310 -6.23 2.04 3.83
C ALA A 310 -6.93 1.70 5.15
N GLN A 311 -6.63 0.54 5.73
CA GLN A 311 -7.14 0.13 7.03
C GLN A 311 -6.69 1.09 8.16
N ALA A 312 -5.44 1.56 8.13
CA ALA A 312 -4.94 2.54 9.10
C ALA A 312 -5.67 3.90 9.00
N ILE A 313 -5.97 4.36 7.78
CA ILE A 313 -6.77 5.57 7.56
C ILE A 313 -8.20 5.37 8.03
N ALA A 314 -8.81 4.22 7.71
CA ALA A 314 -10.15 3.88 8.18
C ALA A 314 -10.20 3.79 9.72
N ALA A 315 -9.16 3.27 10.37
CA ALA A 315 -9.04 3.28 11.83
C ALA A 315 -9.16 4.69 12.41
N GLY A 316 -8.40 5.65 11.84
CA GLY A 316 -8.47 7.05 12.27
C GLY A 316 -9.83 7.71 12.00
N GLY A 317 -10.48 7.40 10.88
CA GLY A 317 -11.80 7.96 10.57
C GLY A 317 -12.97 7.30 11.31
N LEU A 318 -12.80 6.07 11.82
CA LEU A 318 -13.83 5.34 12.56
C LEU A 318 -13.78 5.59 14.07
N ASP A 319 -12.60 5.87 14.61
CA ASP A 319 -12.41 6.02 16.06
C ASP A 319 -11.63 7.31 16.38
N PRO A 320 -12.29 8.33 16.96
CA PRO A 320 -11.64 9.59 17.30
C PRO A 320 -10.57 9.46 18.38
N ALA A 321 -10.46 8.30 19.07
CA ALA A 321 -9.38 8.05 20.02
C ALA A 321 -8.04 7.74 19.31
N VAL A 322 -8.02 7.55 18.00
CA VAL A 322 -6.77 7.36 17.23
C VAL A 322 -6.01 8.67 17.14
N THR A 323 -4.85 8.73 17.78
CA THR A 323 -4.03 9.93 17.91
C THR A 323 -2.95 10.06 16.84
N CYS A 324 -2.62 8.97 16.14
CA CYS A 324 -1.63 8.99 15.07
C CYS A 324 -1.93 7.90 14.01
N VAL A 325 -1.90 8.30 12.76
CA VAL A 325 -2.05 7.38 11.60
C VAL A 325 -0.78 7.45 10.76
N VAL A 326 -0.19 6.29 10.47
CA VAL A 326 0.95 6.15 9.53
C VAL A 326 0.54 5.22 8.40
N ALA A 327 0.31 5.77 7.22
CA ALA A 327 -0.16 5.04 6.04
C ALA A 327 0.86 5.14 4.90
N HIS A 328 1.47 4.01 4.54
CA HIS A 328 2.38 3.95 3.40
C HIS A 328 1.66 3.46 2.16
N VAL A 329 1.80 4.19 1.05
CA VAL A 329 1.19 3.88 -0.26
C VAL A 329 -0.25 3.37 -0.13
N PRO A 330 -1.15 4.09 0.59
CA PRO A 330 -2.48 3.59 0.92
C PRO A 330 -3.31 3.33 -0.33
N ALA A 331 -4.00 2.19 -0.35
CA ALA A 331 -4.98 1.82 -1.37
C ALA A 331 -6.37 2.35 -1.02
N LEU A 332 -7.40 1.97 -1.79
CA LEU A 332 -8.82 2.24 -1.52
C LEU A 332 -9.17 3.74 -1.42
N GLY A 333 -8.49 4.60 -2.17
CA GLY A 333 -8.78 6.04 -2.15
C GLY A 333 -9.14 6.61 -3.51
N ASP A 334 -9.98 7.64 -3.49
CA ASP A 334 -10.42 8.40 -4.66
C ASP A 334 -10.97 7.49 -5.77
N HIS A 335 -11.92 6.64 -5.42
CA HIS A 335 -12.49 5.66 -6.36
C HIS A 335 -13.12 6.30 -7.60
N GLY A 336 -13.52 7.55 -7.53
CA GLY A 336 -14.03 8.34 -8.62
C GLY A 336 -12.97 9.02 -9.51
N ALA A 337 -11.67 8.89 -9.23
CA ALA A 337 -10.58 9.60 -9.91
C ALA A 337 -10.66 9.57 -11.44
N ASN A 338 -11.06 8.43 -12.03
CA ASN A 338 -11.18 8.28 -13.47
C ASN A 338 -12.20 9.23 -14.11
N PHE A 339 -13.22 9.67 -13.38
CA PHE A 339 -14.19 10.65 -13.85
C PHE A 339 -13.69 12.10 -13.76
N ALA A 340 -12.62 12.31 -12.97
CA ALA A 340 -11.90 13.58 -12.89
C ALA A 340 -10.61 13.58 -13.76
N GLY A 341 -10.50 12.65 -14.72
CA GLY A 341 -9.35 12.53 -15.62
C GLY A 341 -8.06 12.11 -14.92
N ARG A 342 -8.12 11.40 -13.77
CA ARG A 342 -6.98 10.83 -13.08
C ARG A 342 -7.07 9.31 -13.03
N ASP A 343 -5.94 8.66 -12.83
CA ASP A 343 -5.91 7.24 -12.56
C ASP A 343 -6.23 6.98 -11.07
N ASN A 344 -7.03 5.95 -10.80
CA ASN A 344 -7.31 5.51 -9.45
C ASN A 344 -6.42 4.33 -9.04
N GLY A 345 -6.13 4.27 -7.74
CA GLY A 345 -5.42 3.16 -7.12
C GLY A 345 -6.27 1.89 -7.02
N TRP A 346 -5.60 0.79 -6.61
CA TRP A 346 -6.26 -0.46 -6.27
C TRP A 346 -7.39 -0.23 -5.24
N PRO A 347 -8.55 -0.88 -5.43
CA PRO A 347 -8.85 -2.00 -6.33
C PRO A 347 -9.29 -1.63 -7.74
N LYS A 348 -9.21 -0.37 -8.13
CA LYS A 348 -9.50 0.11 -9.50
C LYS A 348 -10.94 -0.20 -9.95
N PHE A 349 -11.91 0.06 -9.09
CA PHE A 349 -13.34 -0.19 -9.36
C PHE A 349 -13.82 0.42 -10.69
N THR A 350 -13.28 1.57 -11.08
CA THR A 350 -13.66 2.27 -12.30
C THR A 350 -12.69 2.06 -13.47
N HIS A 351 -11.75 1.10 -13.36
CA HIS A 351 -10.85 0.79 -14.46
C HIS A 351 -11.61 0.27 -15.69
N GLN A 352 -11.17 0.65 -16.88
CA GLN A 352 -11.83 0.31 -18.14
C GLN A 352 -12.18 -1.17 -18.31
N LYS A 353 -11.31 -2.09 -17.83
CA LYS A 353 -11.58 -3.53 -17.87
C LYS A 353 -12.78 -3.90 -16.99
N VAL A 354 -12.92 -3.29 -15.83
CA VAL A 354 -14.05 -3.52 -14.93
C VAL A 354 -15.34 -2.95 -15.53
N VAL A 355 -15.25 -1.72 -16.06
CA VAL A 355 -16.39 -1.07 -16.76
C VAL A 355 -16.89 -1.92 -17.92
N LYS A 356 -16.00 -2.50 -18.73
CA LYS A 356 -16.37 -3.38 -19.85
C LYS A 356 -17.06 -4.66 -19.41
N THR A 357 -16.71 -5.21 -18.23
CA THR A 357 -17.33 -6.43 -17.71
C THR A 357 -18.65 -6.19 -17.01
N ARG A 358 -18.91 -4.94 -16.57
CA ARG A 358 -20.13 -4.55 -15.85
C ARG A 358 -20.61 -3.14 -16.28
N PRO A 359 -20.96 -2.93 -17.55
CA PRO A 359 -21.28 -1.58 -18.07
C PRO A 359 -22.43 -0.93 -17.30
N ASP A 360 -23.47 -1.70 -16.97
CA ASP A 360 -24.67 -1.19 -16.27
C ASP A 360 -24.51 -1.13 -14.75
N GLY A 361 -23.48 -1.81 -14.20
CA GLY A 361 -23.22 -1.89 -12.77
C GLY A 361 -22.22 -0.87 -12.22
N ILE A 362 -21.52 -0.12 -13.10
CA ILE A 362 -20.40 0.73 -12.68
C ILE A 362 -20.81 1.83 -11.69
N GLN A 363 -21.95 2.47 -11.94
CA GLN A 363 -22.45 3.53 -11.06
C GLN A 363 -22.92 2.97 -9.70
N LYS A 364 -23.51 1.78 -9.72
CA LYS A 364 -23.93 1.08 -8.50
C LYS A 364 -22.72 0.66 -7.68
N MET A 365 -21.70 0.06 -8.34
CA MET A 365 -20.44 -0.31 -7.71
C MET A 365 -19.73 0.91 -7.13
N LEU A 366 -19.69 2.02 -7.86
CA LEU A 366 -19.04 3.24 -7.41
C LEU A 366 -19.75 3.83 -6.18
N ARG A 367 -21.10 3.85 -6.19
CA ARG A 367 -21.88 4.27 -5.00
C ARG A 367 -21.59 3.38 -3.78
N ALA A 368 -21.46 2.08 -3.97
CA ALA A 368 -21.08 1.17 -2.88
C ALA A 368 -19.65 1.40 -2.42
N ALA A 369 -18.72 1.66 -3.35
CA ALA A 369 -17.32 1.93 -3.08
C ALA A 369 -17.10 3.27 -2.35
N ASP A 370 -17.98 4.26 -2.51
CA ASP A 370 -17.91 5.53 -1.78
C ASP A 370 -17.93 5.31 -0.24
N TYR A 371 -18.58 4.25 0.26
CA TYR A 371 -18.61 3.95 1.69
C TYR A 371 -17.31 3.33 2.22
N VAL A 372 -16.38 2.98 1.35
CA VAL A 372 -15.05 2.44 1.70
C VAL A 372 -13.90 3.26 1.11
N ASP A 373 -14.19 4.47 0.62
CA ASP A 373 -13.17 5.38 0.09
C ASP A 373 -12.38 6.04 1.23
N THR A 374 -11.07 5.81 1.26
CA THR A 374 -10.20 6.33 2.32
C THR A 374 -10.10 7.85 2.34
N ALA A 375 -10.43 8.55 1.26
CA ALA A 375 -10.50 10.01 1.28
C ALA A 375 -11.58 10.51 2.26
N PHE A 376 -12.70 9.81 2.36
CA PHE A 376 -13.80 10.17 3.26
C PHE A 376 -13.51 9.81 4.71
N PHE A 377 -12.72 8.76 4.95
CA PHE A 377 -12.19 8.46 6.29
C PHE A 377 -11.12 9.47 6.71
N ALA A 378 -10.22 9.86 5.81
CA ALA A 378 -9.20 10.87 6.09
C ALA A 378 -9.83 12.22 6.51
N GLU A 379 -10.98 12.59 5.91
CA GLU A 379 -11.76 13.77 6.28
C GLU A 379 -12.29 13.72 7.72
N ARG A 380 -12.42 12.53 8.30
CA ARG A 380 -12.99 12.23 9.63
C ARG A 380 -11.94 11.88 10.69
N ILE A 381 -10.67 11.82 10.32
CA ILE A 381 -9.58 11.73 11.29
C ILE A 381 -9.64 12.97 12.18
N ASP A 382 -9.53 12.77 13.51
CA ASP A 382 -9.49 13.87 14.47
C ASP A 382 -8.48 14.93 14.00
N PRO A 383 -8.86 16.22 13.90
CA PRO A 383 -7.95 17.27 13.45
C PRO A 383 -6.69 17.44 14.31
N ASP A 384 -6.72 17.01 15.57
CA ASP A 384 -5.57 17.04 16.48
C ASP A 384 -4.69 15.78 16.36
N ALA A 385 -5.13 14.77 15.61
CA ALA A 385 -4.33 13.60 15.35
C ALA A 385 -3.17 13.89 14.38
N ALA A 386 -2.10 13.11 14.50
CA ALA A 386 -0.98 13.16 13.58
C ALA A 386 -1.24 12.23 12.37
N PHE A 387 -1.03 12.72 11.16
CA PHE A 387 -1.30 11.97 9.93
C PHE A 387 -0.09 11.94 8.98
N PHE A 388 0.56 10.80 8.89
CA PHE A 388 1.68 10.57 7.96
C PHE A 388 1.22 9.70 6.79
N VAL A 389 1.49 10.17 5.58
CA VAL A 389 1.26 9.41 4.34
C VAL A 389 2.52 9.42 3.49
N SER A 390 2.84 8.30 2.86
CA SER A 390 3.87 8.28 1.81
C SER A 390 3.34 7.70 0.51
N THR A 391 3.89 8.19 -0.62
CA THR A 391 3.59 7.69 -1.96
C THR A 391 4.82 7.68 -2.85
N GLY A 392 4.84 6.77 -3.82
CA GLY A 392 5.89 6.71 -4.83
C GLY A 392 5.46 7.42 -6.10
N LEU A 393 6.33 8.25 -6.71
CA LEU A 393 6.05 9.04 -7.90
C LEU A 393 5.59 8.21 -9.12
N PHE A 394 6.01 6.94 -9.21
CA PHE A 394 5.58 6.03 -10.28
C PHE A 394 4.84 4.79 -9.77
N ASP A 395 4.14 4.93 -8.64
CA ASP A 395 3.27 3.87 -8.13
C ASP A 395 2.08 3.66 -9.06
N ASN A 396 1.94 2.44 -9.56
CA ASN A 396 0.84 2.03 -10.45
C ASN A 396 -0.23 1.16 -9.73
N SER A 397 -0.04 0.88 -8.45
CA SER A 397 -0.99 0.15 -7.62
C SER A 397 -1.85 1.11 -6.79
N ALA A 398 -1.23 1.85 -5.85
CA ALA A 398 -1.86 2.97 -5.17
C ALA A 398 -1.43 4.25 -5.89
N HIS A 399 -2.21 4.68 -6.87
CA HIS A 399 -1.85 5.81 -7.72
C HIS A 399 -1.54 7.05 -6.90
N SER A 400 -0.44 7.74 -7.22
CA SER A 400 0.06 8.89 -6.46
C SER A 400 -0.97 10.01 -6.34
N SER A 401 -1.75 10.24 -7.41
CA SER A 401 -2.85 11.22 -7.41
C SER A 401 -3.96 10.86 -6.43
N SER A 402 -4.34 9.57 -6.36
CA SER A 402 -5.34 9.10 -5.39
C SER A 402 -4.81 9.24 -3.96
N VAL A 403 -3.54 8.92 -3.72
CA VAL A 403 -2.91 9.07 -2.41
C VAL A 403 -2.84 10.55 -2.00
N ALA A 404 -2.49 11.45 -2.92
CA ALA A 404 -2.50 12.89 -2.68
C ALA A 404 -3.92 13.40 -2.36
N ALA A 405 -4.95 12.94 -3.09
CA ALA A 405 -6.34 13.28 -2.82
C ALA A 405 -6.78 12.83 -1.42
N VAL A 406 -6.39 11.63 -1.01
CA VAL A 406 -6.66 11.10 0.34
C VAL A 406 -5.98 11.95 1.41
N PHE A 407 -4.69 12.25 1.25
CA PHE A 407 -3.96 13.10 2.19
C PHE A 407 -4.58 14.49 2.31
N ASN A 408 -4.93 15.11 1.20
CA ASN A 408 -5.52 16.47 1.14
C ASN A 408 -6.97 16.53 1.65
N SER A 409 -7.60 15.39 1.94
CA SER A 409 -8.90 15.32 2.60
C SER A 409 -8.79 15.47 4.11
N PHE A 410 -7.62 15.24 4.70
CA PHE A 410 -7.38 15.46 6.12
C PHE A 410 -7.51 16.95 6.48
N ARG A 411 -8.25 17.24 7.56
CA ARG A 411 -8.57 18.62 8.00
C ARG A 411 -7.65 19.16 9.07
N GLY A 412 -6.81 18.29 9.67
CA GLY A 412 -5.90 18.68 10.73
C GLY A 412 -4.64 19.37 10.22
N LYS A 413 -3.88 19.94 11.16
CA LYS A 413 -2.63 20.67 10.86
C LYS A 413 -1.38 19.82 10.97
N ASN A 414 -1.42 18.69 11.68
CA ASN A 414 -0.28 17.80 11.89
C ASN A 414 -0.25 16.69 10.84
N GLY A 415 -0.31 17.08 9.55
CA GLY A 415 -0.22 16.19 8.42
C GLY A 415 1.15 16.23 7.75
N LYS A 416 1.66 15.08 7.28
CA LYS A 416 2.90 14.97 6.49
C LYS A 416 2.73 14.01 5.32
N LEU A 417 2.77 14.54 4.10
CA LEU A 417 2.87 13.76 2.87
C LEU A 417 4.34 13.66 2.44
N VAL A 418 4.82 12.44 2.22
CA VAL A 418 6.17 12.17 1.70
C VAL A 418 6.07 11.53 0.33
N ILE A 419 6.63 12.19 -0.67
CA ILE A 419 6.64 11.75 -2.07
C ILE A 419 8.06 11.38 -2.45
N VAL A 420 8.27 10.20 -3.07
CA VAL A 420 9.63 9.71 -3.37
C VAL A 420 9.70 9.04 -4.74
N GLN A 421 10.89 9.02 -5.34
CA GLN A 421 11.18 8.26 -6.57
C GLN A 421 11.11 6.75 -6.28
N ALA A 422 9.90 6.23 -6.24
CA ALA A 422 9.61 4.82 -6.00
C ALA A 422 8.30 4.40 -6.71
N GLY A 423 8.13 3.11 -6.91
CA GLY A 423 6.83 2.49 -7.22
C GLY A 423 6.08 2.13 -5.94
N HIS A 424 5.34 1.00 -5.98
CA HIS A 424 4.55 0.50 -4.85
C HIS A 424 5.41 -0.10 -3.70
N ARG A 425 6.69 0.16 -3.68
CA ARG A 425 7.61 -0.22 -2.60
C ARG A 425 7.90 0.98 -1.71
N VAL A 426 7.86 0.75 -0.42
CA VAL A 426 8.26 1.76 0.57
C VAL A 426 9.76 1.58 0.85
N PRO A 427 10.62 2.53 0.46
CA PRO A 427 12.03 2.47 0.82
C PRO A 427 12.24 2.41 2.33
N GLY A 428 13.30 1.72 2.78
CA GLY A 428 13.60 1.57 4.21
C GLY A 428 13.71 2.90 4.96
N LYS A 429 14.27 3.93 4.32
CA LYS A 429 14.33 5.30 4.86
C LYS A 429 12.94 5.86 5.15
N ILE A 430 11.98 5.66 4.26
CA ILE A 430 10.61 6.18 4.43
C ILE A 430 9.87 5.44 5.53
N ASN A 431 10.07 4.13 5.66
CA ASN A 431 9.58 3.38 6.82
C ASN A 431 10.16 3.93 8.13
N ALA A 432 11.45 4.25 8.16
CA ALA A 432 12.10 4.85 9.33
C ALA A 432 11.52 6.26 9.64
N ASP A 433 11.24 7.06 8.61
CA ASP A 433 10.63 8.39 8.76
C ASP A 433 9.20 8.28 9.32
N GLY A 434 8.39 7.33 8.85
CA GLY A 434 7.07 7.06 9.41
C GLY A 434 7.14 6.63 10.89
N LEU A 435 8.07 5.76 11.24
CA LEU A 435 8.29 5.36 12.65
C LEU A 435 8.81 6.52 13.52
N ARG A 436 9.64 7.39 12.99
CA ARG A 436 10.11 8.59 13.69
C ARG A 436 8.96 9.57 13.90
N PHE A 437 8.15 9.81 12.87
CA PHE A 437 6.95 10.64 12.97
C PHE A 437 6.00 10.12 14.03
N LEU A 438 5.71 8.82 14.02
CA LEU A 438 4.90 8.18 15.06
C LEU A 438 5.48 8.44 16.45
N LYS A 439 6.78 8.14 16.64
CA LYS A 439 7.43 8.29 17.95
C LYS A 439 7.37 9.73 18.48
N ASN A 440 7.52 10.71 17.61
CA ASN A 440 7.46 12.14 17.98
C ASN A 440 6.05 12.62 18.34
N ASN A 441 5.01 11.84 17.98
CA ASN A 441 3.60 12.16 18.24
C ASN A 441 2.97 11.27 19.34
N ILE A 442 3.76 10.45 20.02
CA ILE A 442 3.32 9.78 21.24
C ILE A 442 3.32 10.81 22.37
N LYS A 443 2.15 11.02 22.97
CA LYS A 443 1.97 11.89 24.15
C LYS A 443 2.64 11.22 25.35
N THR A 444 3.73 11.78 25.80
CA THR A 444 4.40 11.33 27.04
C THR A 444 3.61 11.79 28.26
N THR A 445 3.64 11.00 29.34
CA THR A 445 3.19 11.46 30.64
C THR A 445 4.14 12.57 31.08
N GLU A 446 3.68 13.79 31.24
CA GLU A 446 4.41 14.73 32.09
C GLU A 446 4.53 14.09 33.47
N LYS A 447 5.78 13.91 33.92
CA LYS A 447 6.10 13.40 35.26
C LYS A 447 5.80 14.45 36.30
#